data_92a16d02b2478baf30558031195a027c
#
_entry.id   92a16d02b2478baf30558031195a027c
#
_cell.length_a   1.000
_cell.length_b   1.000
_cell.length_c   1.000
_cell.angle_alpha   90.00
_cell.angle_beta   90.00
_cell.angle_gamma   90.00
#
_symmetry.space_group_name_H-M   'P 1'
#
loop_
_entity.id
_entity.type
_entity.pdbx_description
1 polymer ?
#
loop_
_entity_poly.entity_id
_entity_poly.type
_entity_poly.pdbx_seq_one_letter_code
_entity_poly.pdbx_strand_id
1 'polypeptide(L)'
;ASDVYKRQQYNLPVEKRELPVFVANVDGATKYILPIYGAGLWGPIWGYISLDDNKDTVYGTFFDHQGETPGLGAEITTPEFNKEFRNKQIFSGNQLVGILVVKGGNASGANEVDAISGGTITSKGVETMIKNYLTYYEPFLKQK
;
A
#
# COMPACT_ATOMS: atom_id res chain seq x y z
N ALA A 1 -10.10 -8.62 -8.79
CA ALA A 1 -9.34 -8.92 -9.99
C ALA A 1 -8.60 -10.24 -9.81
N SER A 2 -8.60 -11.07 -10.85
CA SER A 2 -7.87 -12.32 -10.83
C SER A 2 -6.36 -12.08 -10.89
N ASP A 3 -5.56 -13.10 -10.49
CA ASP A 3 -4.11 -13.03 -10.60
C ASP A 3 -3.65 -12.88 -12.05
N VAL A 4 -4.40 -13.46 -13.00
CA VAL A 4 -4.12 -13.32 -14.44
C VAL A 4 -4.26 -11.86 -14.86
N TYR A 5 -5.33 -11.18 -14.46
CA TYR A 5 -5.53 -9.77 -14.77
C TYR A 5 -4.39 -8.91 -14.20
N LYS A 6 -4.02 -9.14 -12.95
CA LYS A 6 -2.93 -8.40 -12.30
C LYS A 6 -1.62 -8.57 -13.08
N ARG A 7 -1.25 -9.80 -13.42
CA ARG A 7 -0.01 -10.06 -14.18
C ARG A 7 -0.02 -9.38 -15.53
N GLN A 8 -1.15 -9.41 -16.23
CA GLN A 8 -1.27 -8.75 -17.53
C GLN A 8 -1.04 -7.24 -17.41
N GLN A 9 -1.63 -6.62 -16.40
CA GLN A 9 -1.48 -5.18 -16.18
C GLN A 9 -0.04 -4.80 -15.82
N TYR A 10 0.60 -5.56 -14.95
CA TYR A 10 1.95 -5.25 -14.49
C TYR A 10 3.03 -5.48 -15.55
N ASN A 11 2.74 -6.23 -16.60
CA ASN A 11 3.64 -6.42 -17.73
C ASN A 11 3.54 -5.31 -18.78
N LEU A 12 2.58 -4.42 -18.66
CA LEU A 12 2.43 -3.28 -19.57
C LEU A 12 3.26 -2.08 -19.10
N PRO A 13 3.71 -1.22 -20.02
CA PRO A 13 4.23 0.08 -19.62
C PRO A 13 3.22 0.82 -18.75
N VAL A 14 3.72 1.57 -17.77
CA VAL A 14 2.86 2.23 -16.77
C VAL A 14 1.77 3.08 -17.43
N GLU A 15 2.12 3.83 -18.47
CA GLU A 15 1.18 4.72 -19.19
C GLU A 15 0.08 3.97 -19.92
N LYS A 16 0.23 2.67 -20.11
CA LYS A 16 -0.77 1.81 -20.77
C LYS A 16 -1.55 0.94 -19.80
N ARG A 17 -1.25 1.01 -18.51
CA ARG A 17 -1.97 0.22 -17.50
C ARG A 17 -3.32 0.85 -17.21
N GLU A 18 -4.32 -0.02 -17.14
CA GLU A 18 -5.60 0.35 -16.55
C GLU A 18 -5.49 0.12 -15.04
N LEU A 19 -5.53 1.21 -14.27
CA LEU A 19 -5.38 1.16 -12.82
C LEU A 19 -6.78 1.27 -12.20
N PRO A 20 -7.38 0.13 -11.81
CA PRO A 20 -8.75 0.15 -11.29
C PRO A 20 -8.79 0.77 -9.90
N VAL A 21 -9.90 1.46 -9.63
CA VAL A 21 -10.28 1.88 -8.29
C VAL A 21 -11.57 1.16 -7.98
N PHE A 22 -11.59 0.38 -6.91
CA PHE A 22 -12.82 -0.26 -6.45
C PHE A 22 -13.48 0.64 -5.41
N VAL A 23 -14.78 0.78 -5.51
CA VAL A 23 -15.56 1.62 -4.59
C VAL A 23 -16.40 0.69 -3.73
N ALA A 24 -16.30 0.84 -2.42
CA ALA A 24 -17.09 0.07 -1.48
C ALA A 24 -17.86 1.01 -0.56
N ASN A 25 -19.01 0.54 -0.10
CA ASN A 25 -19.79 1.23 0.94
C ASN A 25 -19.68 0.39 2.21
N VAL A 26 -19.15 0.99 3.27
CA VAL A 26 -18.99 0.34 4.58
C VAL A 26 -19.69 1.20 5.61
N ASP A 27 -20.77 0.67 6.18
CA ASP A 27 -21.59 1.36 7.18
C ASP A 27 -22.04 2.76 6.72
N GLY A 28 -22.41 2.89 5.45
CA GLY A 28 -22.87 4.14 4.86
C GLY A 28 -21.77 5.08 4.39
N ALA A 29 -20.50 4.73 4.58
CA ALA A 29 -19.37 5.55 4.15
C ALA A 29 -18.67 4.94 2.93
N THR A 30 -18.27 5.79 2.01
CA THR A 30 -17.54 5.36 0.81
C THR A 30 -16.07 5.09 1.13
N LYS A 31 -15.56 3.96 0.65
CA LYS A 31 -14.14 3.59 0.71
C LYS A 31 -13.64 3.33 -0.70
N TYR A 32 -12.40 3.75 -0.96
CA TYR A 32 -11.74 3.51 -2.23
C TYR A 32 -10.64 2.48 -2.02
N ILE A 33 -10.64 1.43 -2.84
CA ILE A 33 -9.69 0.33 -2.73
C ILE A 33 -8.79 0.35 -3.96
N LEU A 34 -7.49 0.51 -3.72
CA LEU A 34 -6.48 0.66 -4.76
C LEU A 34 -5.57 -0.57 -4.74
N PRO A 35 -5.56 -1.39 -5.82
CA PRO A 35 -4.57 -2.45 -5.95
C PRO A 35 -3.17 -1.87 -6.13
N ILE A 36 -2.19 -2.50 -5.49
CA ILE A 36 -0.80 -2.08 -5.55
C ILE A 36 0.10 -3.31 -5.77
N TYR A 37 1.26 -3.08 -6.38
CA TYR A 37 2.19 -4.15 -6.71
C TYR A 37 3.62 -3.64 -6.63
N GLY A 38 4.54 -4.48 -6.14
CA GLY A 38 5.94 -4.10 -6.00
C GLY A 38 6.85 -5.29 -5.77
N ALA A 39 8.00 -5.06 -5.18
CA ALA A 39 9.02 -6.06 -4.94
C ALA A 39 9.48 -6.04 -3.48
N GLY A 40 9.59 -7.23 -2.90
CA GLY A 40 10.24 -7.44 -1.62
C GLY A 40 11.70 -7.82 -1.80
N LEU A 41 12.27 -8.46 -0.80
CA LEU A 41 13.66 -8.92 -0.85
C LEU A 41 13.84 -10.08 -1.84
N TRP A 42 12.89 -11.03 -1.85
CA TRP A 42 13.04 -12.29 -2.61
C TRP A 42 12.13 -12.38 -3.82
N GLY A 43 11.20 -11.47 -3.99
CA GLY A 43 10.31 -11.54 -5.15
C GLY A 43 9.14 -10.56 -5.05
N PRO A 44 8.14 -10.77 -5.90
CA PRO A 44 7.02 -9.84 -5.95
C PRO A 44 6.21 -9.83 -4.65
N ILE A 45 5.77 -8.64 -4.31
CA ILE A 45 4.77 -8.40 -3.27
C ILE A 45 3.64 -7.58 -3.88
N TRP A 46 2.45 -7.68 -3.30
CA TRP A 46 1.29 -6.98 -3.81
C TRP A 46 0.28 -6.79 -2.68
N GLY A 47 -0.77 -6.09 -2.97
CA GLY A 47 -1.85 -5.95 -2.02
C GLY A 47 -2.85 -4.89 -2.42
N TYR A 48 -3.53 -4.38 -1.42
CA TYR A 48 -4.52 -3.32 -1.56
C TYR A 48 -4.30 -2.30 -0.45
N ILE A 49 -4.49 -1.04 -0.80
CA ILE A 49 -4.65 0.02 0.19
C ILE A 49 -6.03 0.63 0.00
N SER A 50 -6.79 0.73 1.09
CA SER A 50 -8.10 1.35 1.04
C SER A 50 -8.06 2.69 1.78
N LEU A 51 -8.75 3.65 1.19
CA LEU A 51 -8.80 5.02 1.69
C LEU A 51 -10.23 5.38 2.05
N ASP A 52 -10.38 6.25 3.04
CA ASP A 52 -11.65 6.90 3.33
C ASP A 52 -12.06 7.81 2.16
N ASP A 53 -13.26 8.34 2.22
CA ASP A 53 -13.81 9.18 1.15
C ASP A 53 -13.02 10.47 0.92
N ASN A 54 -12.23 10.91 1.90
CA ASN A 54 -11.33 12.05 1.75
C ASN A 54 -10.14 11.78 0.82
N LYS A 55 -9.94 10.53 0.41
CA LYS A 55 -8.83 10.10 -0.46
C LYS A 55 -7.45 10.37 0.14
N ASP A 56 -7.36 10.38 1.46
CA ASP A 56 -6.13 10.68 2.20
C ASP A 56 -5.93 9.71 3.37
N THR A 57 -6.95 9.50 4.19
CA THR A 57 -6.85 8.66 5.38
C THR A 57 -6.96 7.20 5.01
N VAL A 58 -5.99 6.40 5.45
CA VAL A 58 -5.99 4.95 5.21
C VAL A 58 -7.05 4.29 6.08
N TYR A 59 -7.97 3.58 5.44
CA TYR A 59 -8.96 2.76 6.13
C TYR A 59 -8.38 1.41 6.50
N GLY A 60 -7.59 0.80 5.60
CA GLY A 60 -6.95 -0.47 5.85
C GLY A 60 -6.02 -0.87 4.73
N THR A 61 -5.27 -1.95 4.97
CA THR A 61 -4.35 -2.51 4.00
C THR A 61 -4.44 -4.03 4.02
N PHE A 62 -4.01 -4.62 2.92
CA PHE A 62 -3.76 -6.04 2.80
C PHE A 62 -2.51 -6.22 1.96
N PHE A 63 -1.57 -7.03 2.43
CA PHE A 63 -0.34 -7.34 1.68
C PHE A 63 -0.15 -8.85 1.59
N ASP A 64 0.45 -9.27 0.49
CA ASP A 64 0.83 -10.65 0.27
C ASP A 64 2.14 -10.70 -0.50
N HIS A 65 2.73 -11.88 -0.62
CA HIS A 65 4.03 -12.06 -1.24
C HIS A 65 4.11 -13.43 -1.93
N GLN A 66 5.09 -13.58 -2.81
CA GLN A 66 5.34 -14.86 -3.46
C GLN A 66 6.28 -15.76 -2.64
N GLY A 67 7.41 -15.23 -2.16
CA GLY A 67 8.44 -16.07 -1.55
C GLY A 67 9.26 -15.40 -0.46
N GLU A 68 8.69 -14.48 0.30
CA GLU A 68 9.42 -13.87 1.42
C GLU A 68 9.59 -14.86 2.57
N THR A 69 10.59 -14.64 3.41
CA THR A 69 10.96 -15.59 4.46
C THR A 69 9.97 -15.56 5.62
N PRO A 70 9.41 -16.72 6.01
CA PRO A 70 8.53 -16.80 7.19
C PRO A 70 9.22 -16.23 8.44
N GLY A 71 8.47 -15.49 9.25
CA GLY A 71 9.00 -14.85 10.46
C GLY A 71 9.79 -13.58 10.19
N LEU A 72 10.13 -13.30 8.93
CA LEU A 72 10.88 -12.12 8.51
C LEU A 72 10.03 -11.30 7.54
N GLY A 73 10.38 -11.25 6.26
CA GLY A 73 9.64 -10.47 5.27
C GLY A 73 8.20 -10.93 5.07
N ALA A 74 7.90 -12.20 5.24
CA ALA A 74 6.53 -12.72 5.13
C ALA A 74 5.58 -12.11 6.16
N GLU A 75 6.09 -11.49 7.21
CA GLU A 75 5.27 -10.87 8.24
C GLU A 75 4.51 -9.63 7.76
N ILE A 76 4.74 -9.16 6.54
CA ILE A 76 3.90 -8.10 5.94
C ILE A 76 2.43 -8.52 5.83
N THR A 77 2.14 -9.82 5.88
CA THR A 77 0.77 -10.34 5.81
C THR A 77 0.03 -10.29 7.13
N THR A 78 0.71 -10.01 8.24
CA THR A 78 0.13 -10.13 9.58
C THR A 78 -0.81 -8.98 9.93
N PRO A 79 -1.82 -9.23 10.78
CA PRO A 79 -2.64 -8.15 11.31
C PRO A 79 -1.83 -7.09 12.06
N GLU A 80 -0.78 -7.49 12.77
CA GLU A 80 0.06 -6.57 13.54
C GLU A 80 0.71 -5.52 12.67
N PHE A 81 1.23 -5.93 11.51
CA PHE A 81 1.83 -4.99 10.57
C PHE A 81 0.77 -4.12 9.91
N ASN A 82 -0.30 -4.74 9.45
CA ASN A 82 -1.34 -4.04 8.68
C ASN A 82 -2.12 -3.03 9.51
N LYS A 83 -2.36 -3.32 10.79
CA LYS A 83 -3.13 -2.41 11.64
C LYS A 83 -2.44 -1.06 11.85
N GLU A 84 -1.11 -1.00 11.73
CA GLU A 84 -0.38 0.26 11.90
C GLU A 84 -0.71 1.28 10.80
N PHE A 85 -1.15 0.81 9.64
CA PHE A 85 -1.49 1.68 8.51
C PHE A 85 -2.83 2.39 8.70
N ARG A 86 -3.70 1.86 9.55
CA ARG A 86 -5.03 2.45 9.78
C ARG A 86 -4.91 3.86 10.33
N ASN A 87 -5.71 4.76 9.77
CA ASN A 87 -5.78 6.16 10.17
C ASN A 87 -4.52 6.97 9.86
N LYS A 88 -3.54 6.39 9.16
CA LYS A 88 -2.42 7.15 8.62
C LYS A 88 -2.88 7.96 7.42
N GLN A 89 -2.16 9.03 7.13
CA GLN A 89 -2.46 9.91 6.00
C GLN A 89 -1.40 9.74 4.92
N ILE A 90 -1.82 9.72 3.66
CA ILE A 90 -0.90 9.58 2.53
C ILE A 90 -0.43 10.94 2.00
N PHE A 91 -1.08 12.01 2.39
CA PHE A 91 -0.67 13.38 2.06
C PHE A 91 -0.10 14.09 3.28
N SER A 92 0.80 15.02 3.02
CA SER A 92 1.22 16.04 3.97
C SER A 92 0.88 17.39 3.33
N GLY A 93 -0.17 18.04 3.81
CA GLY A 93 -0.75 19.17 3.11
C GLY A 93 -1.25 18.75 1.73
N ASN A 94 -0.77 19.39 0.68
CA ASN A 94 -1.13 19.06 -0.70
C ASN A 94 -0.13 18.12 -1.37
N GLN A 95 0.90 17.67 -0.66
CA GLN A 95 1.94 16.82 -1.21
C GLN A 95 1.66 15.35 -0.90
N LEU A 96 1.66 14.51 -1.93
CA LEU A 96 1.55 13.06 -1.78
C LEU A 96 2.88 12.51 -1.26
N VAL A 97 2.89 12.05 -0.01
CA VAL A 97 4.10 11.52 0.63
C VAL A 97 4.09 10.01 0.77
N GLY A 98 2.91 9.38 0.66
CA GLY A 98 2.76 7.96 0.89
C GLY A 98 2.86 7.63 2.38
N ILE A 99 3.33 6.40 2.68
CA ILE A 99 3.56 5.95 4.06
C ILE A 99 5.02 5.57 4.18
N LEU A 100 5.73 6.19 5.11
CA LEU A 100 7.14 5.90 5.38
C LEU A 100 7.22 4.73 6.35
N VAL A 101 8.14 3.81 6.07
CA VAL A 101 8.41 2.66 6.93
C VAL A 101 9.69 2.94 7.69
N VAL A 102 9.59 2.99 9.02
CA VAL A 102 10.66 3.46 9.89
C VAL A 102 11.25 2.29 10.67
N LYS A 103 12.55 2.13 10.63
CA LYS A 103 13.27 1.07 11.32
C LYS A 103 13.33 1.34 12.83
N GLY A 104 13.33 0.26 13.61
CA GLY A 104 13.65 0.33 15.04
C GLY A 104 12.51 0.78 15.95
N GLY A 105 11.27 0.71 15.51
CA GLY A 105 10.14 1.07 16.38
C GLY A 105 10.02 2.56 16.63
N ASN A 106 10.50 3.39 15.72
CA ASN A 106 10.57 4.84 15.89
C ASN A 106 9.50 5.61 15.11
N ALA A 107 8.52 4.91 14.54
CA ALA A 107 7.44 5.58 13.81
C ALA A 107 6.62 6.44 14.76
N SER A 108 6.40 7.70 14.40
CA SER A 108 5.69 8.65 15.26
C SER A 108 4.79 9.61 14.49
N GLY A 109 4.95 9.72 13.19
CA GLY A 109 4.21 10.69 12.39
C GLY A 109 2.92 10.13 11.81
N ALA A 110 2.08 11.03 11.30
CA ALA A 110 0.83 10.67 10.65
C ALA A 110 1.04 9.87 9.36
N ASN A 111 2.27 9.87 8.83
CA ASN A 111 2.62 9.20 7.58
C ASN A 111 3.62 8.04 7.82
N GLU A 112 3.76 7.55 9.06
CA GLU A 112 4.81 6.60 9.41
C GLU A 112 4.26 5.33 10.05
N VAL A 113 4.88 4.20 9.71
CA VAL A 113 4.67 2.90 10.37
C VAL A 113 6.02 2.26 10.67
N ASP A 114 6.03 1.32 11.62
CA ASP A 114 7.26 0.60 11.97
C ASP A 114 7.57 -0.52 10.98
N ALA A 115 8.85 -0.66 10.62
CA ALA A 115 9.32 -1.81 9.86
C ALA A 115 9.25 -3.08 10.70
N ILE A 116 9.09 -4.20 10.01
CA ILE A 116 9.15 -5.52 10.64
C ILE A 116 10.59 -5.79 11.08
N SER A 117 10.78 -6.17 12.35
CA SER A 117 12.08 -6.59 12.85
C SER A 117 12.55 -7.83 12.07
N GLY A 118 13.75 -7.76 11.49
CA GLY A 118 14.26 -8.82 10.63
C GLY A 118 13.67 -8.84 9.22
N GLY A 119 12.73 -7.95 8.92
CA GLY A 119 12.10 -7.84 7.60
C GLY A 119 12.17 -6.44 7.03
N THR A 120 13.23 -5.69 7.34
CA THR A 120 13.34 -4.28 6.96
C THR A 120 13.33 -4.09 5.44
N ILE A 121 14.01 -4.93 4.68
CA ILE A 121 14.09 -4.76 3.21
C ILE A 121 12.71 -4.98 2.59
N THR A 122 11.98 -6.02 3.00
CA THR A 122 10.62 -6.26 2.51
C THR A 122 9.67 -5.14 2.95
N SER A 123 9.79 -4.68 4.19
CA SER A 123 8.99 -3.56 4.70
C SER A 123 9.24 -2.29 3.91
N LYS A 124 10.49 -2.00 3.54
CA LYS A 124 10.83 -0.87 2.67
C LYS A 124 10.29 -1.08 1.26
N GLY A 125 10.20 -2.32 0.81
CA GLY A 125 9.52 -2.66 -0.45
C GLY A 125 8.05 -2.25 -0.42
N VAL A 126 7.37 -2.43 0.71
CA VAL A 126 5.99 -1.96 0.91
C VAL A 126 5.92 -0.44 0.80
N GLU A 127 6.84 0.28 1.44
CA GLU A 127 6.90 1.75 1.32
C GLU A 127 7.00 2.20 -0.13
N THR A 128 7.93 1.60 -0.88
CA THR A 128 8.17 1.93 -2.30
C THR A 128 6.94 1.58 -3.15
N MET A 129 6.36 0.41 -2.93
CA MET A 129 5.16 -0.04 -3.63
C MET A 129 3.99 0.94 -3.46
N ILE A 130 3.74 1.34 -2.23
CA ILE A 130 2.68 2.30 -1.92
C ILE A 130 2.97 3.63 -2.60
N LYS A 131 4.17 4.17 -2.44
CA LYS A 131 4.52 5.48 -3.02
C LYS A 131 4.40 5.49 -4.54
N ASN A 132 4.92 4.46 -5.20
CA ASN A 132 4.89 4.38 -6.65
C ASN A 132 3.46 4.28 -7.17
N TYR A 133 2.63 3.41 -6.58
CA TYR A 133 1.26 3.22 -7.06
C TYR A 133 0.39 4.42 -6.73
N LEU A 134 0.51 5.00 -5.53
CA LEU A 134 -0.23 6.22 -5.21
C LEU A 134 0.13 7.37 -6.17
N THR A 135 1.38 7.43 -6.62
CA THR A 135 1.78 8.42 -7.61
C THR A 135 1.02 8.23 -8.93
N TYR A 136 0.82 6.97 -9.35
CA TYR A 136 0.02 6.69 -10.55
C TYR A 136 -1.45 7.07 -10.35
N TYR A 137 -1.98 6.94 -9.14
CA TYR A 137 -3.36 7.30 -8.81
C TYR A 137 -3.52 8.79 -8.46
N GLU A 138 -2.46 9.55 -8.42
CA GLU A 138 -2.51 10.93 -7.93
C GLU A 138 -3.57 11.81 -8.61
N PRO A 139 -3.78 11.73 -9.93
CA PRO A 139 -4.86 12.52 -10.55
C PRO A 139 -6.23 12.21 -9.95
N PHE A 140 -6.51 10.92 -9.69
CA PHE A 140 -7.75 10.51 -9.03
C PHE A 140 -7.80 11.02 -7.58
N LEU A 141 -6.70 10.88 -6.84
CA LEU A 141 -6.65 11.25 -5.42
C LEU A 141 -6.85 12.74 -5.19
N LYS A 142 -6.46 13.56 -6.15
CA LYS A 142 -6.60 15.02 -6.07
C LYS A 142 -7.94 15.53 -6.60
N GLN A 143 -8.80 14.67 -7.11
CA GLN A 143 -10.19 15.01 -7.46
C GLN A 143 -11.04 14.96 -6.19
N LYS A 144 -11.14 16.07 -5.54
CA LYS A 144 -11.87 16.16 -4.27
C LYS A 144 -13.26 16.74 -4.44
#